data_0e89522e8cc9a6a610a864096a2850bc
#
_entry.id   0e89522e8cc9a6a610a864096a2850bc
#
_cell.length_a   1.000
_cell.length_b   1.000
_cell.length_c   1.000
_cell.angle_alpha   90.00
_cell.angle_beta   90.00
_cell.angle_gamma   90.00
#
_symmetry.space_group_name_H-M   'P 1'
#
loop_
_entity.id
_entity.type
_entity.pdbx_description
1 polymer ?
#
loop_
_entity_poly.entity_id
_entity_poly.type
_entity_poly.pdbx_seq_one_letter_code
_entity_poly.pdbx_strand_id
1 'polypeptide(L)'
;DMKSCRSVGFESDSLSWTEARKYLELLDDKKVIPTVGIVEGLRTVKDDAEIERIKAAATIADAALAAVKQELANSPTEVEFARLLDQTMFNQGADALSFETICASGPNSALPHARPSGRTIKTGDLVVLDFGAVIDGYHSDMSRTYCIGDPSSESQLLLDAVAKAQDAGVVAVRPSAECAAIDAACRNKLADCGLEELFIHGTGHGVGLLIHEAP
;
A
#
# COMPACT_ATOMS: atom_id res chain seq x y z
N ASP A 1 -18.67 32.16 3.69
CA ASP A 1 -19.76 32.73 2.91
C ASP A 1 -19.26 33.03 1.48
N MET A 2 -19.67 32.18 0.52
CA MET A 2 -19.26 32.32 -0.88
C MET A 2 -19.69 33.64 -1.54
N LYS A 3 -20.64 34.38 -0.98
CA LYS A 3 -21.12 35.65 -1.52
C LYS A 3 -20.07 36.77 -1.52
N SER A 4 -19.11 36.70 -0.59
CA SER A 4 -18.05 37.73 -0.46
C SER A 4 -16.79 37.40 -1.30
N CYS A 5 -16.66 36.18 -1.82
CA CYS A 5 -15.51 35.77 -2.61
C CYS A 5 -15.60 36.26 -4.05
N ARG A 6 -14.49 36.82 -4.57
CA ARG A 6 -14.37 37.22 -5.99
C ARG A 6 -13.88 36.13 -6.90
N SER A 7 -13.17 35.16 -6.30
CA SER A 7 -12.64 33.98 -7.02
C SER A 7 -12.84 32.71 -6.20
N VAL A 8 -13.03 31.59 -6.90
CA VAL A 8 -13.21 30.26 -6.34
C VAL A 8 -12.26 29.31 -7.04
N GLY A 9 -11.46 28.58 -6.26
CA GLY A 9 -10.69 27.46 -6.76
C GLY A 9 -11.52 26.17 -6.72
N PHE A 10 -11.32 25.29 -7.68
CA PHE A 10 -11.81 23.92 -7.58
C PHE A 10 -10.78 22.93 -8.11
N GLU A 11 -10.81 21.73 -7.55
CA GLU A 11 -9.88 20.66 -7.86
C GLU A 11 -10.16 20.10 -9.25
N SER A 12 -9.30 20.44 -10.22
CA SER A 12 -9.54 20.15 -11.63
C SER A 12 -9.19 18.71 -12.02
N ASP A 13 -8.45 18.01 -11.19
CA ASP A 13 -8.09 16.60 -11.32
C ASP A 13 -9.10 15.63 -10.70
N SER A 14 -9.98 16.16 -9.82
CA SER A 14 -11.01 15.36 -9.13
C SER A 14 -12.41 15.54 -9.71
N LEU A 15 -12.69 16.69 -10.36
CA LEU A 15 -14.01 16.98 -10.93
C LEU A 15 -14.15 16.45 -12.36
N SER A 16 -15.26 15.75 -12.61
CA SER A 16 -15.62 15.43 -13.99
C SER A 16 -15.93 16.70 -14.80
N TRP A 17 -15.71 16.66 -16.12
CA TRP A 17 -16.06 17.79 -16.99
C TRP A 17 -17.54 18.21 -16.87
N THR A 18 -18.43 17.27 -16.66
CA THR A 18 -19.87 17.54 -16.50
C THR A 18 -20.15 18.32 -15.22
N GLU A 19 -19.50 17.97 -14.11
CA GLU A 19 -19.62 18.68 -12.85
C GLU A 19 -18.99 20.08 -12.93
N ALA A 20 -17.78 20.16 -13.49
CA ALA A 20 -17.11 21.43 -13.70
C ALA A 20 -17.99 22.42 -14.48
N ARG A 21 -18.64 21.99 -15.56
CA ARG A 21 -19.57 22.81 -16.31
C ARG A 21 -20.74 23.33 -15.46
N LYS A 22 -21.33 22.48 -14.62
CA LYS A 22 -22.44 22.93 -13.73
C LYS A 22 -21.96 23.99 -12.73
N TYR A 23 -20.77 23.83 -12.17
CA TYR A 23 -20.19 24.82 -11.26
C TYR A 23 -19.85 26.12 -11.97
N LEU A 24 -19.32 26.09 -13.19
CA LEU A 24 -19.06 27.28 -14.00
C LEU A 24 -20.35 28.08 -14.31
N GLU A 25 -21.46 27.39 -14.60
CA GLU A 25 -22.76 28.01 -14.81
C GLU A 25 -23.34 28.65 -13.52
N LEU A 26 -23.11 28.00 -12.36
CA LEU A 26 -23.55 28.49 -11.04
C LEU A 26 -22.70 29.66 -10.50
N LEU A 27 -21.47 29.78 -10.96
CA LEU A 27 -20.46 30.74 -10.51
C LEU A 27 -20.10 31.74 -11.62
N ASP A 28 -21.08 32.11 -12.50
CA ASP A 28 -20.86 32.95 -13.66
C ASP A 28 -20.39 34.38 -13.30
N ASP A 29 -20.69 34.83 -12.07
CA ASP A 29 -20.26 36.12 -11.49
C ASP A 29 -18.86 36.06 -10.85
N LYS A 30 -18.20 34.89 -10.82
CA LYS A 30 -16.94 34.65 -10.13
C LYS A 30 -15.83 34.22 -11.06
N LYS A 31 -14.61 34.58 -10.69
CA LYS A 31 -13.43 34.02 -11.34
C LYS A 31 -13.18 32.59 -10.81
N VAL A 32 -13.44 31.59 -11.65
CA VAL A 32 -13.14 30.20 -11.34
C VAL A 32 -11.70 29.90 -11.76
N ILE A 33 -10.93 29.30 -10.85
CA ILE A 33 -9.51 28.98 -11.01
C ILE A 33 -9.32 27.47 -10.82
N PRO A 34 -8.84 26.71 -11.81
CA PRO A 34 -8.48 25.32 -11.59
C PRO A 34 -7.30 25.24 -10.63
N THR A 35 -7.39 24.33 -9.67
CA THR A 35 -6.33 24.03 -8.69
C THR A 35 -6.02 22.55 -8.72
N VAL A 36 -4.79 22.17 -8.37
CA VAL A 36 -4.31 20.80 -8.30
C VAL A 36 -3.47 20.64 -7.05
N GLY A 37 -3.67 19.56 -6.31
CA GLY A 37 -2.81 19.15 -5.21
C GLY A 37 -2.83 20.01 -3.96
N ILE A 38 -3.81 20.93 -3.80
CA ILE A 38 -3.88 21.80 -2.60
C ILE A 38 -4.26 20.98 -1.36
N VAL A 39 -5.28 20.16 -1.45
CA VAL A 39 -5.75 19.32 -0.35
C VAL A 39 -4.75 18.19 -0.11
N GLU A 40 -4.23 17.57 -1.16
CA GLU A 40 -3.20 16.53 -1.09
C GLU A 40 -1.95 17.05 -0.39
N GLY A 41 -1.52 18.28 -0.69
CA GLY A 41 -0.39 18.91 -0.01
C GLY A 41 -0.62 19.12 1.49
N LEU A 42 -1.85 19.42 1.92
CA LEU A 42 -2.20 19.50 3.35
C LEU A 42 -2.19 18.11 4.03
N ARG A 43 -2.54 17.07 3.29
CA ARG A 43 -2.61 15.68 3.78
C ARG A 43 -1.25 14.99 3.83
N THR A 44 -0.19 15.54 3.20
CA THR A 44 1.15 14.96 3.19
C THR A 44 1.72 14.84 4.62
N VAL A 45 1.57 15.89 5.44
CA VAL A 45 2.05 15.89 6.82
C VAL A 45 0.89 15.57 7.75
N LYS A 46 0.94 14.36 8.35
CA LYS A 46 -0.09 13.86 9.27
C LYS A 46 0.09 14.47 10.65
N ASP A 47 -1.00 14.81 11.31
CA ASP A 47 -1.00 15.15 12.72
C ASP A 47 -0.96 13.89 13.62
N ASP A 48 -0.83 14.08 14.94
CA ASP A 48 -0.73 12.95 15.88
C ASP A 48 -1.98 12.07 15.87
N ALA A 49 -3.17 12.64 15.67
CA ALA A 49 -4.42 11.88 15.64
C ALA A 49 -4.54 11.05 14.36
N GLU A 50 -4.08 11.56 13.22
CA GLU A 50 -4.00 10.85 11.95
C GLU A 50 -3.00 9.68 12.04
N ILE A 51 -1.83 9.93 12.64
CA ILE A 51 -0.81 8.89 12.87
C ILE A 51 -1.35 7.76 13.74
N GLU A 52 -2.09 8.06 14.81
CA GLU A 52 -2.69 7.03 15.67
C GLU A 52 -3.73 6.17 14.93
N ARG A 53 -4.50 6.73 14.00
CA ARG A 53 -5.42 5.96 13.14
C ARG A 53 -4.67 5.03 12.19
N ILE A 54 -3.62 5.51 11.54
CA ILE A 54 -2.76 4.67 10.67
C ILE A 54 -2.13 3.53 11.48
N LYS A 55 -1.64 3.81 12.69
CA LYS A 55 -1.10 2.78 13.60
C LYS A 55 -2.16 1.76 14.01
N ALA A 56 -3.38 2.21 14.31
CA ALA A 56 -4.49 1.31 14.64
C ALA A 56 -4.81 0.39 13.46
N ALA A 57 -4.89 0.91 12.25
CA ALA A 57 -5.10 0.12 11.04
C ALA A 57 -3.96 -0.90 10.81
N ALA A 58 -2.70 -0.48 10.97
CA ALA A 58 -1.54 -1.37 10.87
C ALA A 58 -1.56 -2.47 11.95
N THR A 59 -1.94 -2.13 13.19
CA THR A 59 -2.05 -3.09 14.29
C THR A 59 -3.08 -4.18 14.00
N ILE A 60 -4.22 -3.81 13.41
CA ILE A 60 -5.25 -4.79 13.00
C ILE A 60 -4.70 -5.73 11.93
N ALA A 61 -4.03 -5.21 10.91
CA ALA A 61 -3.44 -6.02 9.86
C ALA A 61 -2.39 -7.00 10.41
N ASP A 62 -1.49 -6.53 11.30
CA ASP A 62 -0.49 -7.38 11.97
C ASP A 62 -1.16 -8.48 12.81
N ALA A 63 -2.16 -8.14 13.61
CA ALA A 63 -2.86 -9.09 14.47
C ALA A 63 -3.64 -10.12 13.65
N ALA A 64 -4.28 -9.70 12.55
CA ALA A 64 -5.00 -10.60 11.65
C ALA A 64 -4.07 -11.62 11.02
N LEU A 65 -2.94 -11.19 10.45
CA LEU A 65 -1.97 -12.10 9.87
C LEU A 65 -1.35 -13.03 10.93
N ALA A 66 -1.01 -12.51 12.11
CA ALA A 66 -0.48 -13.33 13.21
C ALA A 66 -1.44 -14.46 13.61
N ALA A 67 -2.75 -14.20 13.58
CA ALA A 67 -3.77 -15.20 13.91
C ALA A 67 -3.92 -16.31 12.87
N VAL A 68 -3.71 -16.00 11.58
CA VAL A 68 -4.03 -16.95 10.49
C VAL A 68 -2.82 -17.49 9.72
N LYS A 69 -1.63 -16.92 9.90
CA LYS A 69 -0.45 -17.31 9.09
C LYS A 69 -0.12 -18.80 9.11
N GLN A 70 -0.44 -19.51 10.19
CA GLN A 70 -0.18 -20.95 10.31
C GLN A 70 -1.06 -21.78 9.38
N GLU A 71 -2.23 -21.24 8.95
CA GLU A 71 -3.12 -21.90 8.00
C GLU A 71 -2.51 -22.06 6.60
N LEU A 72 -1.46 -21.29 6.29
CA LEU A 72 -0.68 -21.48 5.05
C LEU A 72 -0.12 -22.90 4.94
N ALA A 73 0.21 -23.56 6.06
CA ALA A 73 0.73 -24.93 6.09
C ALA A 73 -0.32 -25.99 5.76
N ASN A 74 -1.61 -25.64 5.84
CA ASN A 74 -2.72 -26.54 5.56
C ASN A 74 -3.08 -26.64 4.07
N SER A 75 -2.22 -26.08 3.21
CA SER A 75 -2.39 -26.10 1.76
C SER A 75 -3.71 -25.49 1.26
N PRO A 76 -4.13 -24.32 1.76
CA PRO A 76 -5.31 -23.63 1.23
C PRO A 76 -5.05 -23.20 -0.22
N THR A 77 -6.11 -22.82 -0.92
CA THR A 77 -5.94 -22.04 -2.15
C THR A 77 -5.64 -20.58 -1.81
N GLU A 78 -5.05 -19.85 -2.77
CA GLU A 78 -4.77 -18.40 -2.61
C GLU A 78 -6.04 -17.62 -2.23
N VAL A 79 -7.19 -17.91 -2.89
CA VAL A 79 -8.49 -17.29 -2.59
C VAL A 79 -8.97 -17.63 -1.18
N GLU A 80 -8.83 -18.88 -0.74
CA GLU A 80 -9.26 -19.28 0.60
C GLU A 80 -8.46 -18.56 1.67
N PHE A 81 -7.14 -18.47 1.50
CA PHE A 81 -6.29 -17.78 2.46
C PHE A 81 -6.55 -16.26 2.47
N ALA A 82 -6.66 -15.63 1.30
CA ALA A 82 -6.99 -14.20 1.21
C ALA A 82 -8.30 -13.88 1.93
N ARG A 83 -9.37 -14.65 1.69
CA ARG A 83 -10.66 -14.48 2.36
C ARG A 83 -10.58 -14.67 3.87
N LEU A 84 -9.79 -15.64 4.34
CA LEU A 84 -9.57 -15.87 5.76
C LEU A 84 -8.89 -14.67 6.41
N LEU A 85 -7.88 -14.12 5.76
CA LEU A 85 -7.16 -12.93 6.23
C LEU A 85 -8.08 -11.71 6.26
N ASP A 86 -8.84 -11.46 5.18
CA ASP A 86 -9.81 -10.37 5.08
C ASP A 86 -10.86 -10.44 6.20
N GLN A 87 -11.48 -11.63 6.38
CA GLN A 87 -12.47 -11.82 7.43
C GLN A 87 -11.86 -11.62 8.83
N THR A 88 -10.60 -11.99 9.00
CA THR A 88 -9.91 -11.81 10.28
C THR A 88 -9.62 -10.34 10.56
N MET A 89 -9.27 -9.53 9.56
CA MET A 89 -9.14 -8.07 9.71
C MET A 89 -10.46 -7.43 10.14
N PHE A 90 -11.59 -7.80 9.52
CA PHE A 90 -12.92 -7.34 9.96
C PHE A 90 -13.25 -7.78 11.40
N ASN A 91 -12.95 -9.02 11.77
CA ASN A 91 -13.18 -9.53 13.13
C ASN A 91 -12.30 -8.82 14.17
N GLN A 92 -11.15 -8.27 13.77
CA GLN A 92 -10.26 -7.45 14.60
C GLN A 92 -10.68 -5.98 14.65
N GLY A 93 -11.72 -5.59 13.92
CA GLY A 93 -12.32 -4.26 13.97
C GLY A 93 -11.97 -3.33 12.81
N ALA A 94 -11.48 -3.84 11.69
CA ALA A 94 -11.31 -3.02 10.50
C ALA A 94 -12.66 -2.52 9.97
N ASP A 95 -12.73 -1.24 9.62
CA ASP A 95 -13.92 -0.64 8.97
C ASP A 95 -14.06 -1.11 7.51
N ALA A 96 -12.90 -1.29 6.84
CA ALA A 96 -12.81 -1.77 5.46
C ALA A 96 -11.42 -2.38 5.21
N LEU A 97 -11.24 -3.00 4.05
CA LEU A 97 -9.92 -3.34 3.51
C LEU A 97 -9.33 -2.12 2.81
N SER A 98 -8.01 -1.93 2.90
CA SER A 98 -7.31 -0.83 2.21
C SER A 98 -7.35 -0.99 0.69
N PHE A 99 -7.28 -2.23 0.24
CA PHE A 99 -7.31 -2.65 -1.17
C PHE A 99 -7.67 -4.14 -1.25
N GLU A 100 -7.81 -4.67 -2.47
CA GLU A 100 -8.04 -6.10 -2.70
C GLU A 100 -6.80 -6.90 -2.26
N THR A 101 -6.94 -7.72 -1.23
CA THR A 101 -5.84 -8.52 -0.68
C THR A 101 -5.18 -9.39 -1.75
N ILE A 102 -3.86 -9.29 -1.85
CA ILE A 102 -3.04 -10.17 -2.69
C ILE A 102 -2.59 -11.36 -1.84
N CYS A 103 -2.83 -12.57 -2.36
CA CYS A 103 -2.20 -13.80 -1.91
C CYS A 103 -1.73 -14.53 -3.16
N ALA A 104 -0.43 -14.49 -3.40
CA ALA A 104 0.18 -15.01 -4.61
C ALA A 104 1.27 -16.02 -4.27
N SER A 105 1.17 -17.24 -4.78
CA SER A 105 2.04 -18.36 -4.39
C SER A 105 2.79 -18.96 -5.58
N GLY A 106 4.01 -19.44 -5.33
CA GLY A 106 4.86 -20.04 -6.35
C GLY A 106 5.00 -19.15 -7.59
N PRO A 107 4.66 -19.61 -8.81
CA PRO A 107 4.78 -18.80 -10.02
C PRO A 107 3.99 -17.47 -9.98
N ASN A 108 2.86 -17.43 -9.28
CA ASN A 108 2.05 -16.22 -9.17
C ASN A 108 2.74 -15.14 -8.32
N SER A 109 3.62 -15.51 -7.38
CA SER A 109 4.34 -14.57 -6.52
C SER A 109 5.32 -13.65 -7.28
N ALA A 110 5.62 -13.96 -8.53
CA ALA A 110 6.42 -13.12 -9.39
C ALA A 110 5.61 -11.99 -10.08
N LEU A 111 4.29 -11.96 -9.90
CA LEU A 111 3.40 -10.99 -10.52
C LEU A 111 3.03 -9.89 -9.50
N PRO A 112 3.46 -8.63 -9.66
CA PRO A 112 3.25 -7.56 -8.66
C PRO A 112 1.79 -7.30 -8.30
N HIS A 113 0.87 -7.53 -9.24
CA HIS A 113 -0.57 -7.32 -9.06
C HIS A 113 -1.37 -8.60 -9.28
N ALA A 114 -0.81 -9.74 -8.80
CA ALA A 114 -1.51 -11.01 -8.87
C ALA A 114 -2.81 -10.95 -8.05
N ARG A 115 -3.90 -11.45 -8.65
CA ARG A 115 -5.13 -11.67 -7.89
C ARG A 115 -5.14 -13.08 -7.33
N PRO A 116 -5.63 -13.28 -6.09
CA PRO A 116 -5.77 -14.61 -5.52
C PRO A 116 -6.55 -15.54 -6.46
N SER A 117 -5.98 -16.70 -6.72
CA SER A 117 -6.54 -17.71 -7.64
C SER A 117 -6.96 -18.99 -6.92
N GLY A 118 -7.53 -19.95 -7.66
CA GLY A 118 -7.80 -21.29 -7.15
C GLY A 118 -6.54 -22.17 -7.03
N ARG A 119 -5.33 -21.62 -7.20
CA ARG A 119 -4.08 -22.37 -7.02
C ARG A 119 -3.92 -22.76 -5.55
N THR A 120 -3.69 -24.04 -5.31
CA THR A 120 -3.34 -24.56 -3.97
C THR A 120 -1.91 -24.18 -3.63
N ILE A 121 -1.69 -23.61 -2.46
CA ILE A 121 -0.40 -23.29 -1.89
C ILE A 121 0.32 -24.60 -1.53
N LYS A 122 1.60 -24.74 -1.90
CA LYS A 122 2.37 -25.99 -1.76
C LYS A 122 3.66 -25.77 -0.98
N THR A 123 4.16 -26.83 -0.37
CA THR A 123 5.51 -26.84 0.20
C THR A 123 6.54 -26.46 -0.86
N GLY A 124 7.46 -25.57 -0.51
CA GLY A 124 8.48 -24.98 -1.37
C GLY A 124 8.04 -23.69 -2.08
N ASP A 125 6.75 -23.33 -2.04
CA ASP A 125 6.30 -22.06 -2.59
C ASP A 125 6.78 -20.88 -1.74
N LEU A 126 7.19 -19.80 -2.40
CA LEU A 126 7.13 -18.46 -1.84
C LEU A 126 5.70 -17.95 -1.95
N VAL A 127 5.17 -17.40 -0.87
CA VAL A 127 3.83 -16.81 -0.81
C VAL A 127 3.97 -15.34 -0.46
N VAL A 128 3.62 -14.47 -1.40
CA VAL A 128 3.53 -13.02 -1.20
C VAL A 128 2.12 -12.70 -0.76
N LEU A 129 2.02 -12.05 0.38
CA LEU A 129 0.81 -11.48 0.95
C LEU A 129 0.94 -9.97 0.93
N ASP A 130 -0.05 -9.28 0.36
CA ASP A 130 -0.12 -7.84 0.36
C ASP A 130 -1.55 -7.42 0.73
N PHE A 131 -1.70 -6.70 1.84
CA PHE A 131 -2.98 -6.47 2.49
C PHE A 131 -2.93 -5.27 3.42
N GLY A 132 -4.09 -4.73 3.75
CA GLY A 132 -4.19 -3.61 4.68
C GLY A 132 -5.61 -3.42 5.18
N ALA A 133 -5.73 -2.74 6.31
CA ALA A 133 -6.99 -2.39 6.96
C ALA A 133 -7.23 -0.88 6.92
N VAL A 134 -8.49 -0.49 7.06
CA VAL A 134 -8.92 0.91 7.22
C VAL A 134 -9.52 1.11 8.59
N ILE A 135 -9.14 2.19 9.26
CA ILE A 135 -9.75 2.66 10.52
C ILE A 135 -10.03 4.16 10.42
N ASP A 136 -11.27 4.56 10.67
CA ASP A 136 -11.71 5.97 10.59
C ASP A 136 -11.28 6.65 9.28
N GLY A 137 -11.29 5.90 8.15
CA GLY A 137 -10.88 6.37 6.84
C GLY A 137 -9.38 6.34 6.56
N TYR A 138 -8.52 5.99 7.54
CA TYR A 138 -7.07 5.90 7.35
C TYR A 138 -6.64 4.47 7.02
N HIS A 139 -5.78 4.37 6.00
CA HIS A 139 -5.29 3.11 5.45
C HIS A 139 -4.01 2.64 6.13
N SER A 140 -3.84 1.33 6.20
CA SER A 140 -2.54 0.68 6.36
C SER A 140 -2.19 -0.11 5.11
N ASP A 141 -0.91 -0.40 4.95
CA ASP A 141 -0.35 -1.16 3.83
C ASP A 141 0.77 -2.05 4.32
N MET A 142 0.70 -3.34 4.01
CA MET A 142 1.62 -4.32 4.55
C MET A 142 1.86 -5.47 3.58
N SER A 143 3.10 -5.66 3.16
CA SER A 143 3.53 -6.86 2.42
C SER A 143 4.33 -7.80 3.31
N ARG A 144 4.11 -9.10 3.16
CA ARG A 144 4.90 -10.17 3.79
C ARG A 144 5.11 -11.30 2.80
N THR A 145 6.30 -11.90 2.84
CA THR A 145 6.62 -13.08 2.05
C THR A 145 7.01 -14.24 2.96
N TYR A 146 6.39 -15.39 2.77
CA TYR A 146 6.68 -16.62 3.49
C TYR A 146 7.13 -17.71 2.53
N CYS A 147 8.06 -18.57 2.97
CA CYS A 147 8.31 -19.85 2.32
C CYS A 147 7.51 -20.93 3.05
N ILE A 148 6.84 -21.81 2.32
CA ILE A 148 6.10 -22.93 2.90
C ILE A 148 7.05 -24.13 3.04
N GLY A 149 7.39 -24.46 4.27
CA GLY A 149 8.46 -25.41 4.57
C GLY A 149 9.84 -24.78 4.43
N ASP A 150 10.85 -25.60 4.13
CA ASP A 150 12.23 -25.12 3.97
C ASP A 150 12.43 -24.45 2.61
N PRO A 151 13.01 -23.26 2.54
CA PRO A 151 13.30 -22.60 1.28
C PRO A 151 14.42 -23.31 0.52
N SER A 152 14.35 -23.29 -0.81
CA SER A 152 15.49 -23.64 -1.65
C SER A 152 16.65 -22.64 -1.42
N SER A 153 17.88 -23.01 -1.78
CA SER A 153 19.01 -22.07 -1.69
C SER A 153 18.78 -20.78 -2.49
N GLU A 154 18.12 -20.88 -3.64
CA GLU A 154 17.76 -19.73 -4.47
C GLU A 154 16.70 -18.86 -3.79
N SER A 155 15.64 -19.46 -3.26
CA SER A 155 14.60 -18.74 -2.51
C SER A 155 15.18 -18.04 -1.27
N GLN A 156 16.08 -18.69 -0.56
CA GLN A 156 16.73 -18.10 0.62
C GLN A 156 17.59 -16.89 0.23
N LEU A 157 18.38 -16.99 -0.83
CA LEU A 157 19.20 -15.88 -1.33
C LEU A 157 18.31 -14.67 -1.74
N LEU A 158 17.19 -14.94 -2.39
CA LEU A 158 16.24 -13.90 -2.78
C LEU A 158 15.62 -13.21 -1.55
N LEU A 159 15.13 -13.99 -0.58
CA LEU A 159 14.56 -13.47 0.67
C LEU A 159 15.58 -12.62 1.44
N ASP A 160 16.82 -13.09 1.56
CA ASP A 160 17.89 -12.37 2.27
C ASP A 160 18.27 -11.06 1.56
N ALA A 161 18.31 -11.07 0.22
CA ALA A 161 18.61 -9.88 -0.56
C ALA A 161 17.52 -8.80 -0.40
N VAL A 162 16.24 -9.21 -0.51
CA VAL A 162 15.10 -8.30 -0.35
C VAL A 162 15.03 -7.77 1.09
N ALA A 163 15.24 -8.59 2.11
CA ALA A 163 15.27 -8.14 3.50
C ALA A 163 16.35 -7.08 3.74
N LYS A 164 17.57 -7.29 3.22
CA LYS A 164 18.67 -6.30 3.32
C LYS A 164 18.34 -4.99 2.57
N ALA A 165 17.66 -5.08 1.43
CA ALA A 165 17.23 -3.91 0.67
C ALA A 165 16.17 -3.12 1.43
N GLN A 166 15.17 -3.82 2.01
CA GLN A 166 14.16 -3.22 2.86
C GLN A 166 14.76 -2.50 4.07
N ASP A 167 15.66 -3.16 4.80
CA ASP A 167 16.36 -2.58 5.94
C ASP A 167 17.12 -1.30 5.56
N ALA A 168 17.79 -1.30 4.41
CA ALA A 168 18.49 -0.13 3.91
C ALA A 168 17.53 1.03 3.60
N GLY A 169 16.36 0.73 3.02
CA GLY A 169 15.29 1.71 2.79
C GLY A 169 14.77 2.29 4.10
N VAL A 170 14.43 1.45 5.07
CA VAL A 170 13.94 1.88 6.39
C VAL A 170 14.95 2.78 7.10
N VAL A 171 16.24 2.43 7.08
CA VAL A 171 17.32 3.24 7.67
C VAL A 171 17.48 4.58 6.95
N ALA A 172 17.22 4.64 5.65
CA ALA A 172 17.30 5.88 4.87
C ALA A 172 16.13 6.84 5.14
N VAL A 173 14.99 6.37 5.67
CA VAL A 173 13.84 7.21 6.04
C VAL A 173 14.18 8.05 7.25
N ARG A 174 14.28 9.36 7.03
CA ARG A 174 14.57 10.35 8.08
C ARG A 174 14.05 11.73 7.66
N PRO A 175 13.85 12.66 8.59
CA PRO A 175 13.44 14.01 8.25
C PRO A 175 14.32 14.64 7.16
N SER A 176 13.69 15.22 6.15
CA SER A 176 14.34 15.85 4.99
C SER A 176 15.10 14.88 4.05
N ALA A 177 14.88 13.57 4.17
CA ALA A 177 15.38 12.64 3.17
C ALA A 177 14.62 12.81 1.85
N GLU A 178 15.34 12.80 0.75
CA GLU A 178 14.72 12.76 -0.58
C GLU A 178 14.21 11.34 -0.88
N CYS A 179 12.99 11.22 -1.39
CA CYS A 179 12.40 9.90 -1.74
C CYS A 179 13.26 9.13 -2.73
N ALA A 180 13.90 9.83 -3.69
CA ALA A 180 14.83 9.22 -4.63
C ALA A 180 16.06 8.60 -3.93
N ALA A 181 16.53 9.18 -2.82
CA ALA A 181 17.66 8.63 -2.06
C ALA A 181 17.27 7.37 -1.30
N ILE A 182 16.01 7.28 -0.83
CA ILE A 182 15.46 6.08 -0.18
C ILE A 182 15.33 4.94 -1.20
N ASP A 183 14.76 5.22 -2.37
CA ASP A 183 14.66 4.24 -3.46
C ASP A 183 16.05 3.75 -3.92
N ALA A 184 17.01 4.68 -4.08
CA ALA A 184 18.38 4.33 -4.43
C ALA A 184 19.06 3.43 -3.36
N ALA A 185 18.77 3.64 -2.08
CA ALA A 185 19.31 2.79 -1.01
C ALA A 185 18.87 1.34 -1.15
N CYS A 186 17.58 1.10 -1.49
CA CYS A 186 17.07 -0.24 -1.76
C CYS A 186 17.68 -0.84 -3.03
N ARG A 187 17.67 -0.10 -4.15
CA ARG A 187 18.20 -0.58 -5.45
C ARG A 187 19.67 -0.94 -5.38
N ASN A 188 20.49 -0.13 -4.71
CA ASN A 188 21.90 -0.43 -4.55
C ASN A 188 22.14 -1.76 -3.81
N LYS A 189 21.32 -2.09 -2.81
CA LYS A 189 21.41 -3.39 -2.12
C LYS A 189 21.01 -4.56 -3.01
N LEU A 190 20.01 -4.39 -3.87
CA LEU A 190 19.64 -5.40 -4.84
C LEU A 190 20.72 -5.55 -5.93
N ALA A 191 21.33 -4.43 -6.36
CA ALA A 191 22.44 -4.44 -7.33
C ALA A 191 23.66 -5.20 -6.79
N ASP A 192 23.98 -5.06 -5.49
CA ASP A 192 25.05 -5.83 -4.83
C ASP A 192 24.85 -7.36 -4.97
N CYS A 193 23.59 -7.80 -5.20
CA CYS A 193 23.20 -9.19 -5.38
C CYS A 193 22.88 -9.55 -6.84
N GLY A 194 23.00 -8.61 -7.79
CA GLY A 194 22.66 -8.81 -9.20
C GLY A 194 21.15 -8.90 -9.47
N LEU A 195 20.31 -8.32 -8.59
CA LEU A 195 18.84 -8.41 -8.64
C LEU A 195 18.15 -7.08 -9.01
N GLU A 196 18.92 -6.02 -9.32
CA GLU A 196 18.39 -4.68 -9.60
C GLU A 196 17.35 -4.69 -10.73
N GLU A 197 17.64 -5.40 -11.82
CA GLU A 197 16.77 -5.49 -13.00
C GLU A 197 15.41 -6.15 -12.72
N LEU A 198 15.29 -6.90 -11.61
CA LEU A 198 14.06 -7.54 -11.18
C LEU A 198 13.17 -6.60 -10.36
N PHE A 199 13.71 -5.47 -9.87
CA PHE A 199 12.97 -4.48 -9.09
C PHE A 199 12.36 -3.41 -10.00
N ILE A 200 11.21 -3.72 -10.58
CA ILE A 200 10.56 -2.96 -11.66
C ILE A 200 9.61 -1.85 -11.19
N HIS A 201 9.46 -1.63 -9.89
CA HIS A 201 8.59 -0.60 -9.31
C HIS A 201 9.34 0.30 -8.33
N GLY A 202 8.68 1.30 -7.75
CA GLY A 202 9.25 2.14 -6.70
C GLY A 202 9.28 1.44 -5.35
N THR A 203 10.13 1.92 -4.44
CA THR A 203 10.32 1.33 -3.11
C THR A 203 9.08 1.46 -2.23
N GLY A 204 8.31 2.55 -2.39
CA GLY A 204 7.11 2.78 -1.58
C GLY A 204 6.42 4.09 -1.91
N HIS A 205 5.43 4.43 -1.10
CA HIS A 205 4.58 5.61 -1.24
C HIS A 205 4.08 6.08 0.13
N GLY A 206 3.49 7.27 0.18
CA GLY A 206 2.76 7.73 1.34
C GLY A 206 1.44 7.00 1.51
N VAL A 207 0.92 6.97 2.72
CA VAL A 207 -0.38 6.38 3.08
C VAL A 207 -1.13 7.35 4.00
N GLY A 208 -2.46 7.35 3.91
CA GLY A 208 -3.29 8.20 4.76
C GLY A 208 -4.78 7.95 4.51
N LEU A 209 -5.52 8.96 4.13
CA LEU A 209 -6.93 8.85 3.71
C LEU A 209 -7.08 8.14 2.35
N LEU A 210 -6.01 8.08 1.56
CA LEU A 210 -5.92 7.22 0.39
C LEU A 210 -4.79 6.22 0.62
N ILE A 211 -4.89 5.07 -0.05
CA ILE A 211 -3.85 4.05 0.00
C ILE A 211 -2.54 4.56 -0.62
N HIS A 212 -2.61 5.33 -1.69
CA HIS A 212 -1.46 5.96 -2.31
C HIS A 212 -1.56 7.48 -2.14
N GLU A 213 -0.66 8.04 -1.37
CA GLU A 213 -0.47 9.48 -1.21
C GLU A 213 0.97 9.87 -1.52
N ALA A 214 1.19 11.15 -1.78
CA ALA A 214 2.55 11.70 -1.82
C ALA A 214 3.20 11.56 -0.44
N PRO A 215 4.49 11.22 -0.39
CA PRO A 215 5.25 11.15 0.85
C PRO A 215 5.60 12.51 1.40
#